data_541e54f5f211a87326d6e419ad9cc8d4
#
_entry.id   541e54f5f211a87326d6e419ad9cc8d4
#
_cell.length_a   1.000
_cell.length_b   1.000
_cell.length_c   1.000
_cell.angle_alpha   90.00
_cell.angle_beta   90.00
_cell.angle_gamma   90.00
#
_symmetry.space_group_name_H-M   'P 1'
#
loop_
_entity.id
_entity.type
_entity.pdbx_description
1 polymer ?
#
loop_
_entity_poly.entity_id
_entity_poly.type
_entity_poly.pdbx_seq_one_letter_code
_entity_poly.pdbx_strand_id
1 'polypeptide(L)'
;TKAAFHAAGYHYSTEFDLFADLYEVPEVTSVVAAETYFRATVVGHCAFKDIYSKITTEKVEATIRRLIENMKYFMDAGDCHVAVAALNPHAGENGLFGDEESTVLQPAIDHVRADGYDVFGPWPCDTAINRVKNGAANGIVFMYHDQGNIAQKAAEFGGLRLIYVGYPGTILSVGHGPAYG
;
A
#
# COMPACT_ATOMS: atom_id res chain seq x y z
N THR A 1 -15.03 -14.54 -9.72
CA THR A 1 -15.18 -14.02 -8.33
C THR A 1 -14.51 -14.97 -7.36
N LYS A 2 -14.11 -14.51 -6.17
CA LYS A 2 -13.51 -15.36 -5.11
C LYS A 2 -14.38 -16.57 -4.77
N ALA A 3 -15.72 -16.38 -4.79
CA ALA A 3 -16.66 -17.49 -4.62
C ALA A 3 -16.56 -18.57 -5.71
N ALA A 4 -16.16 -18.21 -6.94
CA ALA A 4 -15.95 -19.19 -8.01
C ALA A 4 -14.68 -20.02 -7.77
N PHE A 5 -13.61 -19.44 -7.24
CA PHE A 5 -12.41 -20.18 -6.82
C PHE A 5 -12.77 -21.21 -5.74
N HIS A 6 -13.50 -20.80 -4.70
CA HIS A 6 -13.93 -21.71 -3.64
C HIS A 6 -14.84 -22.81 -4.16
N ALA A 7 -15.79 -22.51 -5.06
CA ALA A 7 -16.65 -23.51 -5.70
C ALA A 7 -15.87 -24.48 -6.58
N ALA A 8 -14.73 -24.07 -7.14
CA ALA A 8 -13.82 -24.92 -7.90
C ALA A 8 -12.80 -25.68 -7.02
N GLY A 9 -12.90 -25.56 -5.69
CA GLY A 9 -12.01 -26.26 -4.73
C GLY A 9 -10.71 -25.53 -4.41
N TYR A 10 -10.53 -24.30 -4.88
CA TYR A 10 -9.36 -23.47 -4.56
C TYR A 10 -9.67 -22.54 -3.38
N HIS A 11 -8.81 -22.56 -2.35
CA HIS A 11 -9.04 -21.82 -1.09
C HIS A 11 -8.22 -20.52 -0.99
N TYR A 12 -8.02 -19.84 -2.11
CA TYR A 12 -7.34 -18.55 -2.12
C TYR A 12 -8.28 -17.42 -1.66
N SER A 13 -7.78 -16.57 -0.77
CA SER A 13 -8.51 -15.39 -0.29
C SER A 13 -8.51 -14.26 -1.32
N THR A 14 -7.45 -14.21 -2.13
CA THR A 14 -7.25 -13.22 -3.18
C THR A 14 -6.66 -13.86 -4.43
N GLU A 15 -6.69 -13.18 -5.56
CA GLU A 15 -5.92 -13.55 -6.75
C GLU A 15 -4.40 -13.44 -6.51
N PHE A 16 -3.97 -12.63 -5.55
CA PHE A 16 -2.54 -12.52 -5.17
C PHE A 16 -2.03 -13.81 -4.56
N ASP A 17 -2.83 -14.46 -3.70
CA ASP A 17 -2.48 -15.75 -3.10
C ASP A 17 -2.34 -16.83 -4.19
N LEU A 18 -3.25 -16.82 -5.19
CA LEU A 18 -3.16 -17.72 -6.35
C LEU A 18 -1.87 -17.49 -7.15
N PHE A 19 -1.53 -16.21 -7.42
CA PHE A 19 -0.31 -15.91 -8.18
C PHE A 19 0.95 -16.21 -7.37
N ALA A 20 0.94 -15.97 -6.06
CA ALA A 20 2.06 -16.31 -5.20
C ALA A 20 2.35 -17.83 -5.26
N ASP A 21 1.31 -18.66 -5.17
CA ASP A 21 1.42 -20.12 -5.28
C ASP A 21 1.86 -20.55 -6.69
N LEU A 22 1.22 -20.02 -7.73
CA LEU A 22 1.50 -20.37 -9.12
C LEU A 22 2.95 -20.06 -9.55
N TYR A 23 3.51 -18.96 -9.04
CA TYR A 23 4.87 -18.53 -9.37
C TYR A 23 5.90 -18.90 -8.30
N GLU A 24 5.48 -19.62 -7.26
CA GLU A 24 6.34 -20.05 -6.15
C GLU A 24 7.10 -18.88 -5.49
N VAL A 25 6.42 -17.75 -5.33
CA VAL A 25 6.96 -16.54 -4.68
C VAL A 25 6.30 -16.32 -3.32
N PRO A 26 7.01 -15.71 -2.35
CA PRO A 26 6.51 -15.61 -0.98
C PRO A 26 5.28 -14.73 -0.85
N GLU A 27 5.14 -13.73 -1.71
CA GLU A 27 4.01 -12.80 -1.67
C GLU A 27 3.87 -12.04 -2.99
N VAL A 28 2.64 -11.93 -3.49
CA VAL A 28 2.24 -11.01 -4.55
C VAL A 28 1.33 -9.94 -3.94
N THR A 29 1.54 -8.68 -4.29
CA THR A 29 0.72 -7.56 -3.83
C THR A 29 0.40 -6.64 -5.00
N SER A 30 -0.22 -5.51 -4.73
CA SER A 30 -0.52 -4.51 -5.77
C SER A 30 -0.05 -3.12 -5.37
N VAL A 31 0.45 -2.42 -6.38
CA VAL A 31 0.60 -0.97 -6.39
C VAL A 31 -0.53 -0.39 -7.23
N VAL A 32 -1.16 0.66 -6.75
CA VAL A 32 -2.18 1.39 -7.50
C VAL A 32 -1.53 2.64 -8.09
N ALA A 33 -1.59 2.77 -9.42
CA ALA A 33 -1.19 3.99 -10.11
C ALA A 33 -2.43 4.86 -10.33
N ALA A 34 -2.40 6.07 -9.80
CA ALA A 34 -3.32 7.17 -10.06
C ALA A 34 -2.73 8.10 -11.14
N GLU A 35 -3.36 9.22 -11.43
CA GLU A 35 -2.86 10.14 -12.45
C GLU A 35 -1.52 10.78 -12.06
N THR A 36 -1.37 11.18 -10.80
CA THR A 36 -0.21 11.95 -10.31
C THR A 36 0.58 11.28 -9.21
N TYR A 37 0.16 10.11 -8.73
CA TYR A 37 0.84 9.40 -7.63
C TYR A 37 0.64 7.89 -7.69
N PHE A 38 1.49 7.18 -6.98
CA PHE A 38 1.41 5.74 -6.75
C PHE A 38 1.00 5.45 -5.30
N ARG A 39 0.30 4.34 -5.09
CA ARG A 39 -0.14 3.93 -3.77
C ARG A 39 0.10 2.45 -3.51
N ALA A 40 0.60 2.14 -2.32
CA ALA A 40 0.63 0.79 -1.78
C ALA A 40 -0.12 0.70 -0.43
N THR A 41 -0.41 -0.50 0.01
CA THR A 41 -1.10 -0.76 1.28
C THR A 41 -0.42 -1.91 2.00
N VAL A 42 -0.11 -1.73 3.29
CA VAL A 42 0.62 -2.72 4.09
C VAL A 42 -0.25 -3.96 4.34
N VAL A 43 -1.50 -3.75 4.74
CA VAL A 43 -2.44 -4.85 5.02
C VAL A 43 -3.61 -4.79 4.06
N GLY A 44 -3.71 -5.82 3.20
CA GLY A 44 -4.80 -5.99 2.23
C GLY A 44 -6.10 -6.49 2.86
N HIS A 45 -6.80 -7.39 2.14
CA HIS A 45 -8.08 -7.92 2.58
C HIS A 45 -7.94 -8.85 3.79
N CYS A 46 -8.41 -8.41 4.94
CA CYS A 46 -8.57 -9.25 6.14
C CYS A 46 -9.67 -8.68 7.04
N ALA A 47 -10.07 -9.41 8.07
CA ALA A 47 -11.01 -8.88 9.07
C ALA A 47 -10.35 -7.73 9.84
N PHE A 48 -11.13 -6.69 10.17
CA PHE A 48 -10.63 -5.50 10.85
C PHE A 48 -9.84 -5.83 12.13
N LYS A 49 -10.34 -6.77 12.94
CA LYS A 49 -9.69 -7.22 14.18
C LYS A 49 -8.28 -7.80 13.98
N ASP A 50 -7.96 -8.26 12.75
CA ASP A 50 -6.70 -8.90 12.44
C ASP A 50 -5.68 -7.92 11.81
N ILE A 51 -6.08 -6.67 11.54
CA ILE A 51 -5.22 -5.66 10.90
C ILE A 51 -4.02 -5.34 11.78
N TYR A 52 -4.26 -5.04 13.04
CA TYR A 52 -3.24 -4.59 13.98
C TYR A 52 -2.06 -5.56 14.06
N SER A 53 -2.33 -6.85 14.22
CA SER A 53 -1.30 -7.89 14.32
C SER A 53 -0.46 -8.08 13.04
N LYS A 54 -0.91 -7.51 11.92
CA LYS A 54 -0.24 -7.61 10.62
C LYS A 54 0.57 -6.37 10.25
N ILE A 55 0.49 -5.31 11.03
CA ILE A 55 1.30 -4.10 10.83
C ILE A 55 2.56 -4.25 11.67
N THR A 56 3.66 -4.64 11.03
CA THR A 56 4.99 -4.77 11.64
C THR A 56 5.99 -3.88 10.92
N THR A 57 7.09 -3.53 11.59
CA THR A 57 8.17 -2.72 11.00
C THR A 57 8.66 -3.31 9.68
N GLU A 58 8.90 -4.62 9.65
CA GLU A 58 9.40 -5.34 8.46
C GLU A 58 8.40 -5.27 7.30
N LYS A 59 7.10 -5.38 7.61
CA LYS A 59 6.07 -5.33 6.57
C LYS A 59 5.84 -3.93 6.04
N VAL A 60 5.90 -2.91 6.89
CA VAL A 60 5.86 -1.50 6.48
C VAL A 60 7.06 -1.18 5.61
N GLU A 61 8.28 -1.53 6.04
CA GLU A 61 9.51 -1.37 5.28
C GLU A 61 9.44 -2.06 3.91
N ALA A 62 9.07 -3.33 3.88
CA ALA A 62 8.93 -4.09 2.64
C ALA A 62 7.92 -3.45 1.67
N THR A 63 6.82 -2.89 2.20
CA THR A 63 5.80 -2.21 1.38
C THR A 63 6.33 -0.91 0.79
N ILE A 64 7.08 -0.11 1.57
CA ILE A 64 7.73 1.12 1.08
C ILE A 64 8.70 0.77 -0.05
N ARG A 65 9.57 -0.22 0.16
CA ARG A 65 10.56 -0.65 -0.83
C ARG A 65 9.91 -1.13 -2.13
N ARG A 66 8.87 -1.96 -2.04
CA ARG A 66 8.11 -2.44 -3.21
C ARG A 66 7.45 -1.30 -3.98
N LEU A 67 6.92 -0.31 -3.29
CA LEU A 67 6.36 0.88 -3.93
C LEU A 67 7.45 1.62 -4.71
N ILE A 68 8.59 1.90 -4.08
CA ILE A 68 9.72 2.58 -4.73
C ILE A 68 10.22 1.79 -5.93
N GLU A 69 10.46 0.48 -5.78
CA GLU A 69 10.90 -0.37 -6.88
C GLU A 69 9.92 -0.36 -8.06
N ASN A 70 8.62 -0.32 -7.78
CA ASN A 70 7.62 -0.21 -8.83
C ASN A 70 7.63 1.17 -9.50
N MET A 71 7.79 2.24 -8.73
CA MET A 71 7.87 3.61 -9.26
C MET A 71 9.07 3.79 -10.21
N LYS A 72 10.19 3.13 -9.94
CA LYS A 72 11.40 3.16 -10.78
C LYS A 72 11.19 2.64 -12.22
N TYR A 73 10.12 1.89 -12.49
CA TYR A 73 9.76 1.53 -13.87
C TYR A 73 9.20 2.72 -14.67
N PHE A 74 8.80 3.80 -14.00
CA PHE A 74 8.12 4.93 -14.62
C PHE A 74 8.87 6.26 -14.46
N MET A 75 9.86 6.32 -13.54
CA MET A 75 10.62 7.52 -13.23
C MET A 75 12.01 7.17 -12.67
N ASP A 76 12.93 8.15 -12.65
CA ASP A 76 14.24 7.96 -12.05
C ASP A 76 14.15 7.78 -10.51
N ALA A 77 15.08 7.02 -9.93
CA ALA A 77 15.06 6.73 -8.49
C ALA A 77 15.09 7.99 -7.61
N GLY A 78 15.79 9.04 -8.07
CA GLY A 78 15.86 10.33 -7.38
C GLY A 78 14.54 11.12 -7.39
N ASP A 79 13.61 10.76 -8.26
CA ASP A 79 12.29 11.38 -8.36
C ASP A 79 11.21 10.63 -7.57
N CYS A 80 11.59 9.54 -6.89
CA CYS A 80 10.67 8.77 -6.05
C CYS A 80 10.60 9.38 -4.65
N HIS A 81 9.50 10.09 -4.35
CA HIS A 81 9.23 10.72 -3.06
C HIS A 81 8.03 10.04 -2.42
N VAL A 82 8.25 9.23 -1.37
CA VAL A 82 7.22 8.37 -0.78
C VAL A 82 6.80 8.86 0.59
N ALA A 83 5.50 9.09 0.78
CA ALA A 83 4.90 9.36 2.07
C ALA A 83 4.39 8.07 2.74
N VAL A 84 4.48 8.00 4.05
CA VAL A 84 3.85 6.95 4.88
C VAL A 84 2.71 7.59 5.67
N ALA A 85 1.48 7.10 5.48
CA ALA A 85 0.34 7.55 6.27
C ALA A 85 0.39 6.91 7.66
N ALA A 86 -0.01 7.66 8.68
CA ALA A 86 -0.10 7.17 10.04
C ALA A 86 -1.22 6.13 10.20
N LEU A 87 -1.10 5.28 11.22
CA LEU A 87 -2.12 4.34 11.62
C LEU A 87 -3.15 5.03 12.52
N ASN A 88 -2.66 5.74 13.54
CA ASN A 88 -3.48 6.38 14.56
C ASN A 88 -3.88 7.81 14.20
N PRO A 89 -4.97 8.33 14.81
CA PRO A 89 -5.37 9.74 14.64
C PRO A 89 -4.22 10.68 14.97
N HIS A 90 -4.07 11.76 14.17
CA HIS A 90 -3.04 12.78 14.36
C HIS A 90 -1.61 12.23 14.46
N ALA A 91 -1.33 11.08 13.80
CA ALA A 91 -0.07 10.37 13.88
C ALA A 91 0.34 10.04 15.33
N GLY A 92 -0.64 9.55 16.13
CA GLY A 92 -0.46 9.14 17.51
C GLY A 92 -0.37 10.28 18.53
N GLU A 93 -0.25 11.54 18.08
CA GLU A 93 -0.13 12.75 18.94
C GLU A 93 0.83 12.55 20.13
N ASN A 94 2.06 12.19 19.82
CA ASN A 94 3.12 11.89 20.80
C ASN A 94 2.77 10.77 21.80
N GLY A 95 2.06 9.75 21.33
CA GLY A 95 1.68 8.58 22.13
C GLY A 95 0.34 8.71 22.85
N LEU A 96 -0.40 9.82 22.67
CA LEU A 96 -1.72 9.99 23.28
C LEU A 96 -2.76 9.00 22.71
N PHE A 97 -2.65 8.72 21.40
CA PHE A 97 -3.60 7.85 20.68
C PHE A 97 -2.97 6.55 20.19
N GLY A 98 -1.87 6.12 20.79
CA GLY A 98 -1.10 4.94 20.43
C GLY A 98 0.34 5.31 20.12
N ASP A 99 1.23 4.34 20.12
CA ASP A 99 2.67 4.49 19.95
C ASP A 99 3.23 3.81 18.70
N GLU A 100 2.35 3.22 17.87
CA GLU A 100 2.75 2.46 16.67
C GLU A 100 3.50 3.33 15.65
N GLU A 101 3.22 4.63 15.60
CA GLU A 101 3.97 5.56 14.77
C GLU A 101 5.44 5.60 15.16
N SER A 102 5.74 5.60 16.46
CA SER A 102 7.11 5.67 16.97
C SER A 102 7.78 4.28 17.07
N THR A 103 7.01 3.24 17.36
CA THR A 103 7.53 1.89 17.62
C THR A 103 7.58 0.99 16.40
N VAL A 104 6.76 1.27 15.39
CA VAL A 104 6.62 0.44 14.18
C VAL A 104 6.91 1.24 12.91
N LEU A 105 6.21 2.38 12.69
CA LEU A 105 6.27 3.09 11.42
C LEU A 105 7.58 3.87 11.26
N GLN A 106 7.98 4.60 12.29
CA GLN A 106 9.19 5.42 12.24
C GLN A 106 10.45 4.56 12.02
N PRO A 107 10.66 3.44 12.72
CA PRO A 107 11.79 2.54 12.43
C PRO A 107 11.81 2.06 10.97
N ALA A 108 10.67 1.68 10.41
CA ALA A 108 10.59 1.26 9.00
C ALA A 108 10.98 2.38 8.03
N ILE A 109 10.51 3.60 8.29
CA ILE A 109 10.86 4.80 7.52
C ILE A 109 12.37 5.06 7.60
N ASP A 110 12.94 5.01 8.80
CA ASP A 110 14.35 5.31 9.02
C ASP A 110 15.27 4.26 8.38
N HIS A 111 14.90 2.98 8.36
CA HIS A 111 15.64 1.94 7.65
C HIS A 111 15.70 2.24 6.15
N VAL A 112 14.57 2.63 5.53
CA VAL A 112 14.53 2.93 4.10
C VAL A 112 15.30 4.22 3.77
N ARG A 113 15.23 5.23 4.65
CA ARG A 113 16.02 6.47 4.52
C ARG A 113 17.52 6.23 4.60
N ALA A 114 17.97 5.30 5.46
CA ALA A 114 19.36 4.94 5.60
C ALA A 114 19.98 4.41 4.29
N ASP A 115 19.16 3.82 3.41
CA ASP A 115 19.56 3.38 2.08
C ASP A 115 19.51 4.49 1.01
N GLY A 116 19.25 5.73 1.42
CA GLY A 116 19.27 6.91 0.55
C GLY A 116 17.95 7.21 -0.18
N TYR A 117 16.83 6.58 0.19
CA TYR A 117 15.54 6.89 -0.39
C TYR A 117 14.84 8.04 0.35
N ASP A 118 14.07 8.83 -0.43
CA ASP A 118 13.33 9.97 0.09
C ASP A 118 11.93 9.53 0.57
N VAL A 119 11.82 9.31 1.88
CA VAL A 119 10.59 8.82 2.53
C VAL A 119 10.16 9.80 3.60
N PHE A 120 8.88 10.18 3.59
CA PHE A 120 8.27 11.15 4.51
C PHE A 120 7.26 10.49 5.45
N GLY A 121 7.08 11.04 6.62
CA GLY A 121 6.04 10.61 7.54
C GLY A 121 6.58 10.17 8.89
N PRO A 122 5.72 9.52 9.70
CA PRO A 122 4.31 9.26 9.40
C PRO A 122 3.46 10.53 9.36
N TRP A 123 2.63 10.69 8.31
CA TRP A 123 1.73 11.83 8.19
C TRP A 123 0.32 11.48 8.66
N PRO A 124 -0.39 12.39 9.35
CA PRO A 124 -1.80 12.18 9.69
C PRO A 124 -2.60 11.75 8.47
N CYS A 125 -3.30 10.61 8.57
CA CYS A 125 -3.90 9.93 7.43
C CYS A 125 -4.99 10.76 6.74
N ASP A 126 -5.77 11.50 7.52
CA ASP A 126 -6.86 12.35 7.05
C ASP A 126 -6.40 13.49 6.11
N THR A 127 -5.14 13.91 6.22
CA THR A 127 -4.55 14.97 5.39
C THR A 127 -3.50 14.48 4.40
N ALA A 128 -2.97 13.26 4.58
CA ALA A 128 -1.87 12.73 3.80
C ALA A 128 -2.14 12.72 2.29
N ILE A 129 -3.34 12.26 1.87
CA ILE A 129 -3.68 12.20 0.44
C ILE A 129 -3.73 13.57 -0.22
N ASN A 130 -4.21 14.59 0.50
CA ASN A 130 -4.25 15.96 -0.02
C ASN A 130 -2.83 16.53 -0.20
N ARG A 131 -1.91 16.23 0.72
CA ARG A 131 -0.51 16.64 0.61
C ARG A 131 0.15 16.01 -0.62
N VAL A 132 -0.10 14.72 -0.87
CA VAL A 132 0.39 14.00 -2.05
C VAL A 132 -0.18 14.60 -3.33
N LYS A 133 -1.49 14.82 -3.41
CA LYS A 133 -2.11 15.48 -4.57
C LYS A 133 -1.57 16.89 -4.85
N ASN A 134 -1.12 17.59 -3.83
CA ASN A 134 -0.47 18.90 -3.95
C ASN A 134 1.04 18.81 -4.23
N GLY A 135 1.56 17.63 -4.55
CA GLY A 135 2.94 17.43 -4.99
C GLY A 135 3.98 17.31 -3.86
N ALA A 136 3.55 17.12 -2.60
CA ALA A 136 4.50 16.92 -1.50
C ALA A 136 5.18 15.53 -1.53
N ALA A 137 4.61 14.57 -2.26
CA ALA A 137 5.16 13.26 -2.59
C ALA A 137 4.44 12.73 -3.84
N ASN A 138 5.02 11.74 -4.51
CA ASN A 138 4.40 11.05 -5.66
C ASN A 138 4.17 9.56 -5.40
N GLY A 139 4.47 9.10 -4.19
CA GLY A 139 4.11 7.78 -3.67
C GLY A 139 3.49 7.91 -2.28
N ILE A 140 2.57 7.00 -1.93
CA ILE A 140 2.00 6.94 -0.59
C ILE A 140 1.74 5.50 -0.15
N VAL A 141 2.14 5.18 1.09
CA VAL A 141 1.85 3.90 1.75
C VAL A 141 0.81 4.10 2.83
N PHE A 142 -0.31 3.37 2.72
CA PHE A 142 -1.35 3.31 3.74
C PHE A 142 -1.23 2.02 4.56
N MET A 143 -1.70 2.05 5.80
CA MET A 143 -1.54 0.92 6.71
C MET A 143 -2.51 -0.22 6.40
N TYR A 144 -3.74 0.07 5.98
CA TYR A 144 -4.72 -0.98 5.66
C TYR A 144 -5.65 -0.59 4.49
N HIS A 145 -6.33 -1.59 3.96
CA HIS A 145 -7.11 -1.54 2.74
C HIS A 145 -8.09 -0.35 2.67
N ASP A 146 -8.98 -0.20 3.67
CA ASP A 146 -10.03 0.82 3.59
C ASP A 146 -9.48 2.23 3.81
N GLN A 147 -8.44 2.38 4.65
CA GLN A 147 -7.74 3.65 4.81
C GLN A 147 -7.28 4.21 3.45
N GLY A 148 -6.59 3.38 2.67
CA GLY A 148 -6.08 3.78 1.37
C GLY A 148 -7.16 3.90 0.30
N ASN A 149 -8.13 2.98 0.25
CA ASN A 149 -9.16 2.99 -0.79
C ASN A 149 -10.18 4.11 -0.60
N ILE A 150 -10.58 4.43 0.63
CA ILE A 150 -11.48 5.55 0.92
C ILE A 150 -10.80 6.86 0.54
N ALA A 151 -9.57 7.09 1.01
CA ALA A 151 -8.81 8.29 0.70
C ALA A 151 -8.65 8.48 -0.82
N GLN A 152 -8.24 7.44 -1.52
CA GLN A 152 -8.02 7.49 -2.95
C GLN A 152 -9.30 7.70 -3.75
N LYS A 153 -10.36 6.93 -3.49
CA LYS A 153 -11.63 7.05 -4.22
C LYS A 153 -12.34 8.38 -3.97
N ALA A 154 -12.18 8.95 -2.77
CA ALA A 154 -12.67 10.29 -2.48
C ALA A 154 -11.86 11.37 -3.22
N ALA A 155 -10.56 11.16 -3.37
CA ALA A 155 -9.68 12.10 -4.05
C ALA A 155 -9.76 11.99 -5.58
N GLU A 156 -9.90 10.75 -6.11
CA GLU A 156 -9.92 10.44 -7.54
C GLU A 156 -10.66 9.13 -7.78
N PHE A 157 -11.87 9.21 -8.32
CA PHE A 157 -12.73 8.04 -8.51
C PHE A 157 -12.51 7.29 -9.84
N GLY A 158 -11.71 7.79 -10.76
CA GLY A 158 -11.49 7.19 -12.07
C GLY A 158 -10.01 7.01 -12.40
N GLY A 159 -9.74 6.30 -13.49
CA GLY A 159 -8.38 6.20 -14.04
C GLY A 159 -7.38 5.34 -13.24
N LEU A 160 -7.82 4.66 -12.20
CA LEU A 160 -6.95 3.85 -11.36
C LEU A 160 -6.50 2.57 -12.05
N ARG A 161 -5.22 2.30 -12.03
CA ARG A 161 -4.60 1.09 -12.59
C ARG A 161 -3.95 0.31 -11.46
N LEU A 162 -4.25 -0.99 -11.36
CA LEU A 162 -3.55 -1.90 -10.44
C LEU A 162 -2.39 -2.54 -11.18
N ILE A 163 -1.22 -2.50 -10.55
CA ILE A 163 -0.01 -3.14 -11.01
C ILE A 163 0.34 -4.22 -9.98
N TYR A 164 0.35 -5.49 -10.40
CA TYR A 164 0.72 -6.58 -9.52
C TYR A 164 2.23 -6.69 -9.46
N VAL A 165 2.77 -6.80 -8.25
CA VAL A 165 4.20 -6.81 -7.97
C VAL A 165 4.57 -7.98 -7.06
N GLY A 166 5.83 -8.42 -7.14
CA GLY A 166 6.34 -9.51 -6.31
C GLY A 166 6.50 -10.84 -7.05
N TYR A 167 6.29 -10.89 -8.38
CA TYR A 167 6.52 -12.09 -9.20
C TYR A 167 7.22 -11.73 -10.53
N PRO A 168 7.81 -12.71 -11.26
CA PRO A 168 8.46 -12.44 -12.53
C PRO A 168 7.43 -12.20 -13.64
N GLY A 169 7.10 -10.94 -13.89
CA GLY A 169 6.14 -10.54 -14.94
C GLY A 169 5.43 -9.23 -14.60
N THR A 170 4.55 -8.81 -15.49
CA THR A 170 3.72 -7.61 -15.29
C THR A 170 2.26 -7.95 -15.53
N ILE A 171 1.43 -7.81 -14.50
CA ILE A 171 -0.03 -7.89 -14.64
C ILE A 171 -0.60 -6.51 -14.31
N LEU A 172 -1.40 -6.00 -15.23
CA LEU A 172 -2.18 -4.79 -15.04
C LEU A 172 -3.65 -5.16 -14.89
N SER A 173 -4.32 -4.53 -13.95
CA SER A 173 -5.74 -4.71 -13.71
C SER A 173 -6.44 -3.38 -13.47
N VAL A 174 -7.76 -3.42 -13.33
CA VAL A 174 -8.59 -2.24 -13.07
C VAL A 174 -8.87 -2.07 -11.58
N GLY A 175 -8.97 -0.84 -11.12
CA GLY A 175 -9.22 -0.49 -9.72
C GLY A 175 -10.66 -0.67 -9.24
N HIS A 176 -11.51 -1.42 -9.96
CA HIS A 176 -12.91 -1.67 -9.60
C HIS A 176 -13.25 -3.17 -9.63
N GLY A 177 -14.22 -3.56 -8.83
CA GLY A 177 -14.76 -4.90 -8.85
C GLY A 177 -15.66 -5.16 -10.07
N PRO A 178 -16.24 -6.39 -10.20
CA PRO A 178 -17.22 -6.67 -11.25
C PRO A 178 -18.42 -5.74 -11.06
N ALA A 179 -18.67 -4.92 -12.06
CA ALA A 179 -19.79 -3.99 -12.08
C ALA A 179 -21.11 -4.77 -12.36
N TYR A 180 -21.63 -5.42 -11.34
CA TYR A 180 -22.96 -5.98 -11.36
C TYR A 180 -23.96 -4.88 -10.98
N GLY A 181 -24.67 -4.32 -11.93
CA GLY A 181 -25.69 -3.31 -11.66
C GLY A 181 -26.37 -2.89 -12.91
#